data_d758d1260386c15b0bbc14cf5dbdcf63
#
_entry.id   d758d1260386c15b0bbc14cf5dbdcf63
#
_cell.length_a   1.000
_cell.length_b   1.000
_cell.length_c   1.000
_cell.angle_alpha   90.00
_cell.angle_beta   90.00
_cell.angle_gamma   90.00
#
_symmetry.space_group_name_H-M   'P 1'
#
loop_
_entity.id
_entity.type
_entity.pdbx_description
1 polymer ?
#
loop_
_entity_poly.entity_id
_entity_poly.type
_entity_poly.pdbx_seq_one_letter_code
_entity_poly.pdbx_strand_id
1 'polypeptide(L)'
;MAPFGATPAAPSASAAQAFEGRGTTSEVRYALEVGGSLHTLIPRDSIKPIYEPTFISPAEAGLMNADLVIGLSLNGDSRAYPVHILRRREMVNDVVGGVPILATW
;
A
#
# COMPACT_ATOMS: atom_id res chain seq x y z
N MET A 1 -19.87 -1.26 -25.75
CA MET A 1 -18.81 -1.11 -24.74
C MET A 1 -19.49 -1.05 -23.38
N ALA A 2 -19.42 -2.11 -22.59
CA ALA A 2 -19.99 -2.10 -21.25
C ALA A 2 -19.25 -1.06 -20.39
N PRO A 3 -19.95 -0.19 -19.64
CA PRO A 3 -19.26 0.72 -18.76
C PRO A 3 -18.50 -0.10 -17.72
N PHE A 4 -17.22 0.16 -17.58
CA PHE A 4 -16.47 -0.19 -16.37
C PHE A 4 -17.09 0.59 -15.21
N GLY A 5 -17.98 -0.01 -14.47
CA GLY A 5 -18.65 0.75 -13.45
C GLY A 5 -19.77 0.03 -12.73
N ALA A 6 -19.57 -1.24 -12.38
CA ALA A 6 -20.17 -1.65 -11.14
C ALA A 6 -19.37 -0.96 -10.05
N THR A 7 -19.86 0.19 -9.56
CA THR A 7 -19.41 0.75 -8.29
C THR A 7 -19.52 -0.38 -7.29
N PRO A 8 -18.43 -0.86 -6.66
CA PRO A 8 -18.57 -1.88 -5.63
C PRO A 8 -19.58 -1.32 -4.61
N ALA A 9 -20.57 -2.12 -4.25
CA ALA A 9 -21.52 -1.75 -3.23
C ALA A 9 -20.71 -1.23 -2.03
N ALA A 10 -21.07 -0.04 -1.53
CA ALA A 10 -20.44 0.48 -0.32
C ALA A 10 -20.52 -0.62 0.75
N PRO A 11 -19.41 -0.90 1.46
CA PRO A 11 -19.41 -1.90 2.51
C PRO A 11 -20.56 -1.59 3.46
N SER A 12 -21.28 -2.61 3.88
CA SER A 12 -22.36 -2.43 4.84
C SER A 12 -21.85 -1.65 6.05
N ALA A 13 -22.70 -0.86 6.71
CA ALA A 13 -22.31 -0.11 7.91
C ALA A 13 -21.58 -0.98 8.94
N SER A 14 -21.88 -2.26 9.00
CA SER A 14 -21.19 -3.25 9.81
C SER A 14 -19.75 -3.49 9.38
N ALA A 15 -19.47 -3.54 8.08
CA ALA A 15 -18.11 -3.72 7.56
C ALA A 15 -17.27 -2.43 7.71
N ALA A 16 -17.90 -1.26 7.51
CA ALA A 16 -17.22 0.02 7.73
C ALA A 16 -16.85 0.22 9.21
N GLN A 17 -17.75 -0.15 10.13
CA GLN A 17 -17.46 -0.10 11.58
C GLN A 17 -16.36 -1.08 12.00
N ALA A 18 -16.25 -2.23 11.33
CA ALA A 18 -15.15 -3.17 11.56
C ALA A 18 -13.79 -2.60 11.15
N PHE A 19 -13.77 -1.68 10.18
CA PHE A 19 -12.53 -1.04 9.71
C PHE A 19 -12.11 0.18 10.54
N GLU A 20 -13.05 0.86 11.18
CA GLU A 20 -12.78 1.98 12.11
C GLU A 20 -12.37 1.52 13.52
N GLY A 21 -12.48 0.23 13.79
CA GLY A 21 -12.14 -0.34 15.10
C GLY A 21 -10.65 -0.24 15.41
N ARG A 22 -10.35 0.35 16.52
CA ARG A 22 -9.01 0.36 17.10
C ARG A 22 -8.51 -1.06 17.35
N GLY A 23 -7.60 -1.54 16.53
CA GLY A 23 -6.80 -2.71 16.84
C GLY A 23 -7.55 -4.04 16.86
N THR A 24 -7.05 -4.95 17.61
CA THR A 24 -7.30 -6.39 17.63
C THR A 24 -8.75 -6.91 17.58
N THR A 25 -9.73 -6.12 18.04
CA THR A 25 -11.12 -6.60 18.14
C THR A 25 -11.81 -6.72 16.79
N SER A 26 -11.61 -5.74 15.89
CA SER A 26 -12.19 -5.77 14.54
C SER A 26 -11.49 -6.80 13.64
N GLU A 27 -10.19 -6.95 13.79
CA GLU A 27 -9.38 -7.95 13.08
C GLU A 27 -9.78 -9.38 13.48
N VAL A 28 -10.00 -9.62 14.76
CA VAL A 28 -10.48 -10.92 15.27
C VAL A 28 -11.89 -11.22 14.75
N ARG A 29 -12.77 -10.22 14.72
CA ARG A 29 -14.13 -10.39 14.18
C ARG A 29 -14.10 -10.78 12.72
N TYR A 30 -13.32 -10.08 11.90
CA TYR A 30 -13.16 -10.39 10.49
C TYR A 30 -12.61 -11.81 10.27
N ALA A 31 -11.59 -12.19 11.01
CA ALA A 31 -11.02 -13.52 10.92
C ALA A 31 -12.03 -14.62 11.27
N LEU A 32 -12.88 -14.39 12.27
CA LEU A 32 -13.95 -15.33 12.64
C LEU A 32 -15.02 -15.44 11.56
N GLU A 33 -15.39 -14.34 10.92
CA GLU A 33 -16.38 -14.31 9.83
C GLU A 33 -15.91 -15.11 8.60
N VAL A 34 -14.61 -15.10 8.30
CA VAL A 34 -14.03 -15.85 7.17
C VAL A 34 -13.52 -17.24 7.57
N GLY A 35 -13.72 -17.66 8.81
CA GLY A 35 -13.35 -18.98 9.28
C GLY A 35 -11.83 -19.17 9.48
N GLY A 36 -11.09 -18.08 9.64
CA GLY A 36 -9.66 -18.08 9.88
C GLY A 36 -9.27 -17.60 11.28
N SER A 37 -7.97 -17.59 11.56
CA SER A 37 -7.39 -16.95 12.74
C SER A 37 -6.39 -15.88 12.34
N LEU A 38 -6.43 -14.75 13.02
CA LEU A 38 -5.51 -13.64 12.81
C LEU A 38 -4.43 -13.66 13.90
N HIS A 39 -3.17 -13.72 13.47
CA HIS A 39 -2.03 -13.68 14.38
C HIS A 39 -1.30 -12.35 14.24
N THR A 40 -1.19 -11.59 15.32
CA THR A 40 -0.37 -10.38 15.36
C THR A 40 1.07 -10.78 15.66
N LEU A 41 1.95 -10.70 14.66
CA LEU A 41 3.36 -11.06 14.78
C LEU A 41 4.21 -9.90 15.31
N ILE A 42 3.86 -8.68 14.93
CA ILE A 42 4.55 -7.45 15.35
C ILE A 42 3.51 -6.41 15.76
N PRO A 43 3.85 -5.49 16.68
CA PRO A 43 2.98 -4.39 17.03
C PRO A 43 2.64 -3.52 15.82
N ARG A 44 1.47 -2.90 15.85
CA ARG A 44 1.06 -1.91 14.85
C ARG A 44 2.10 -0.80 14.74
N ASP A 45 2.34 -0.32 13.53
CA ASP A 45 3.27 0.78 13.22
C ASP A 45 4.73 0.52 13.63
N SER A 46 5.11 -0.75 13.83
CA SER A 46 6.50 -1.14 14.09
C SER A 46 7.41 -0.86 12.90
N ILE A 47 6.89 -0.97 11.68
CA ILE A 47 7.58 -0.62 10.46
C ILE A 47 6.95 0.67 9.95
N LYS A 48 7.74 1.76 9.96
CA LYS A 48 7.25 3.08 9.54
C LYS A 48 7.24 3.19 8.02
N PRO A 49 6.07 3.39 7.38
CA PRO A 49 5.97 3.69 5.96
C PRO A 49 6.69 4.98 5.58
N ILE A 50 6.92 5.18 4.29
CA ILE A 50 7.33 6.46 3.73
C ILE A 50 6.06 7.21 3.31
N TYR A 51 5.78 8.35 3.92
CA TYR A 51 4.59 9.14 3.62
C TYR A 51 4.83 10.28 2.61
N GLU A 52 6.06 10.77 2.56
CA GLU A 52 6.45 11.86 1.67
C GLU A 52 7.79 11.50 1.02
N PRO A 53 7.76 10.66 -0.05
CA PRO A 53 8.99 10.23 -0.70
C PRO A 53 9.68 11.41 -1.40
N THR A 54 11.00 11.48 -1.24
CA THR A 54 11.85 12.36 -2.01
C THR A 54 12.52 11.57 -3.11
N PHE A 55 12.50 12.10 -4.32
CA PHE A 55 13.07 11.45 -5.50
C PHE A 55 14.35 12.15 -5.95
N ILE A 56 15.27 11.35 -6.46
CA ILE A 56 16.50 11.79 -7.10
C ILE A 56 16.53 11.30 -8.54
N SER A 57 17.40 11.84 -9.35
CA SER A 57 17.52 11.38 -10.73
C SER A 57 18.05 9.93 -10.80
N PRO A 58 17.73 9.18 -11.86
CA PRO A 58 18.26 7.83 -12.04
C PRO A 58 19.77 7.74 -11.97
N ALA A 59 20.48 8.75 -12.48
CA ALA A 59 21.93 8.80 -12.45
C ALA A 59 22.49 8.94 -11.02
N GLU A 60 21.80 9.71 -10.17
CA GLU A 60 22.20 9.91 -8.77
C GLU A 60 21.82 8.72 -7.87
N ALA A 61 20.84 7.92 -8.30
CA ALA A 61 20.34 6.80 -7.50
C ALA A 61 21.36 5.69 -7.28
N GLY A 62 22.38 5.56 -8.15
CA GLY A 62 23.42 4.55 -8.06
C GLY A 62 22.91 3.11 -8.19
N LEU A 63 21.74 2.92 -8.80
CA LEU A 63 21.16 1.60 -9.03
C LEU A 63 21.92 0.85 -10.13
N MET A 64 22.11 -0.45 -9.92
CA MET A 64 22.71 -1.36 -10.89
C MET A 64 21.64 -2.09 -11.69
N ASN A 65 22.03 -2.67 -12.83
CA ASN A 65 21.09 -3.40 -13.69
C ASN A 65 20.37 -4.58 -13.01
N ALA A 66 20.96 -5.11 -11.95
CA ALA A 66 20.38 -6.22 -11.17
C ALA A 66 19.43 -5.74 -10.04
N ASP A 67 19.36 -4.43 -9.79
CA ASP A 67 18.51 -3.91 -8.74
C ASP A 67 17.05 -3.94 -9.16
N LEU A 68 16.21 -4.50 -8.31
CA LEU A 68 14.76 -4.56 -8.53
C LEU A 68 14.12 -3.24 -8.15
N VAL A 69 13.22 -2.78 -9.00
CA VAL A 69 12.40 -1.60 -8.76
C VAL A 69 10.94 -1.87 -9.09
N ILE A 70 10.04 -1.23 -8.38
CA ILE A 70 8.64 -1.11 -8.80
C ILE A 70 8.55 0.15 -9.63
N GLY A 71 8.28 0.00 -10.93
CA GLY A 71 8.10 1.12 -11.86
C GLY A 71 6.63 1.46 -12.03
N LEU A 72 6.30 2.74 -12.04
CA LEU A 72 4.96 3.25 -12.27
C LEU A 72 5.03 4.49 -13.15
N SER A 73 4.12 4.57 -14.12
CA SER A 73 3.93 5.77 -14.94
C SER A 73 2.44 6.07 -15.07
N LEU A 74 2.05 7.25 -14.63
CA LEU A 74 0.66 7.73 -14.66
C LEU A 74 0.65 9.18 -15.14
N ASN A 75 -0.20 9.49 -16.12
CA ASN A 75 -0.40 10.83 -16.62
C ASN A 75 0.91 11.58 -16.96
N GLY A 76 1.89 10.89 -17.55
CA GLY A 76 3.18 11.45 -17.92
C GLY A 76 4.17 11.64 -16.75
N ASP A 77 3.79 11.28 -15.54
CA ASP A 77 4.69 11.26 -14.39
C ASP A 77 5.15 9.83 -14.11
N SER A 78 6.45 9.63 -13.97
CA SER A 78 7.08 8.30 -13.78
C SER A 78 7.88 8.25 -12.50
N ARG A 79 7.72 7.16 -11.77
CA ARG A 79 8.43 6.87 -10.52
C ARG A 79 9.01 5.47 -10.53
N ALA A 80 10.12 5.30 -9.83
CA ALA A 80 10.68 3.99 -9.54
C ALA A 80 10.96 3.89 -8.03
N TYR A 81 10.47 2.83 -7.43
CA TYR A 81 10.63 2.57 -6.00
C TYR A 81 11.57 1.39 -5.83
N PRO A 82 12.81 1.59 -5.36
CA PRO A 82 13.75 0.50 -5.20
C PRO A 82 13.30 -0.50 -4.13
N VAL A 83 13.29 -1.77 -4.50
CA VAL A 83 12.83 -2.85 -3.61
C VAL A 83 13.67 -2.94 -2.33
N HIS A 84 14.98 -2.66 -2.40
CA HIS A 84 15.84 -2.69 -1.23
C HIS A 84 15.44 -1.65 -0.16
N ILE A 85 14.82 -0.54 -0.56
CA ILE A 85 14.23 0.46 0.36
C ILE A 85 12.91 -0.08 0.93
N LEU A 86 12.04 -0.61 0.07
CA LEU A 86 10.75 -1.16 0.47
C LEU A 86 10.87 -2.33 1.44
N ARG A 87 11.90 -3.16 1.31
CA ARG A 87 12.20 -4.24 2.28
C ARG A 87 12.34 -3.78 3.73
N ARG A 88 12.68 -2.50 3.95
CA ARG A 88 12.85 -1.92 5.29
C ARG A 88 11.67 -1.08 5.74
N ARG A 89 10.85 -0.64 4.79
CA ARG A 89 9.77 0.33 5.03
C ARG A 89 8.40 -0.20 4.64
N GLU A 90 8.35 -1.31 3.92
CA GLU A 90 7.18 -2.02 3.40
C GLU A 90 6.29 -1.20 2.47
N MET A 91 6.03 0.06 2.79
CA MET A 91 5.05 0.89 2.09
C MET A 91 5.58 2.30 1.80
N VAL A 92 5.21 2.80 0.63
CA VAL A 92 5.38 4.20 0.22
C VAL A 92 4.03 4.75 -0.20
N ASN A 93 3.58 5.80 0.46
CA ASN A 93 2.43 6.59 0.03
C ASN A 93 2.95 7.74 -0.83
N ASP A 94 2.45 7.87 -2.04
CA ASP A 94 2.89 8.88 -3.00
C ASP A 94 1.70 9.41 -3.83
N VAL A 95 1.95 10.46 -4.60
CA VAL A 95 1.02 10.98 -5.60
C VAL A 95 1.75 11.03 -6.93
N VAL A 96 1.33 10.21 -7.89
CA VAL A 96 1.94 10.11 -9.22
C VAL A 96 0.95 10.58 -10.27
N GLY A 97 1.33 11.58 -11.06
CA GLY A 97 0.44 12.17 -12.06
C GLY A 97 -0.89 12.66 -11.50
N GLY A 98 -0.91 13.16 -10.27
CA GLY A 98 -2.10 13.60 -9.55
C GLY A 98 -2.94 12.48 -8.93
N VAL A 99 -2.50 11.22 -9.01
CA VAL A 99 -3.22 10.05 -8.46
C VAL A 99 -2.54 9.57 -7.19
N PRO A 100 -3.24 9.52 -6.04
CA PRO A 100 -2.71 8.90 -4.84
C PRO A 100 -2.46 7.40 -5.08
N ILE A 101 -1.27 6.93 -4.69
CA ILE A 101 -0.87 5.53 -4.83
C ILE A 101 -0.25 5.01 -3.53
N LEU A 102 -0.28 3.71 -3.39
CA LEU A 102 0.45 2.97 -2.38
C LEU A 102 1.34 1.94 -3.08
N ALA A 103 2.65 2.11 -2.99
CA ALA A 103 3.61 1.11 -3.43
C ALA A 103 4.00 0.22 -2.25
N THR A 104 3.90 -1.09 -2.40
CA THR A 104 4.25 -2.06 -1.36
C THR A 104 5.11 -3.19 -1.89
N TRP A 105 5.87 -3.81 -0.99
CA TRP A 105 6.69 -4.97 -1.29
C TRP A 105 6.62 -5.99 -0.15
#